data_e998e0212bacb2747973202b25671c4e
#
_entry.id   e998e0212bacb2747973202b25671c4e
#
_cell.length_a   1.000
_cell.length_b   1.000
_cell.length_c   1.000
_cell.angle_alpha   90.00
_cell.angle_beta   90.00
_cell.angle_gamma   90.00
#
_symmetry.space_group_name_H-M   'P 1'
#
loop_
_entity.id
_entity.type
_entity.pdbx_description
1 polymer ?
#
loop_
_entity_poly.entity_id
_entity_poly.type
_entity_poly.pdbx_seq_one_letter_code
_entity_poly.pdbx_strand_id
1 'polypeptide(L)'
;MKLYTFDKETLTYNKIFQLNRFVKLAFLFVTSILLLGVSSGPSKKEYITDTEKVLIIEEHNSFNEDKLIEEISKLNFKFPHIVLAQAILETGHFESKIFVENNNLFGMKEARVRLNLAKGTQYGHAYYDNWKESVSDYALWYSTFAYKCKSEKQLYKLLNKQYAEANYYPQALKRIIEKQQLKLKFKK
;
A
#
# COMPACT_ATOMS: atom_id res chain seq x y z
N MET A 1 -8.09 -36.19 -26.66
CA MET A 1 -8.31 -35.21 -25.59
C MET A 1 -9.81 -35.05 -25.44
N LYS A 2 -10.31 -35.16 -24.22
CA LYS A 2 -11.72 -34.96 -23.90
C LYS A 2 -11.82 -33.66 -23.12
N LEU A 3 -12.69 -32.75 -23.53
CA LEU A 3 -12.93 -31.48 -22.86
C LEU A 3 -14.25 -31.54 -22.10
N TYR A 4 -14.23 -31.00 -20.86
CA TYR A 4 -15.37 -30.96 -19.98
C TYR A 4 -15.56 -29.52 -19.48
N THR A 5 -16.80 -29.04 -19.26
CA THR A 5 -17.09 -27.85 -18.45
C THR A 5 -17.61 -28.32 -17.11
N PHE A 6 -17.31 -27.51 -16.10
CA PHE A 6 -17.90 -27.64 -14.77
C PHE A 6 -19.18 -26.85 -14.68
N ASP A 7 -20.26 -27.50 -14.37
CA ASP A 7 -21.56 -26.88 -14.10
C ASP A 7 -21.67 -26.58 -12.60
N LYS A 8 -21.76 -25.31 -12.27
CA LYS A 8 -21.81 -24.83 -10.88
C LYS A 8 -23.15 -25.07 -10.19
N GLU A 9 -24.23 -25.21 -10.95
CA GLU A 9 -25.56 -25.44 -10.39
C GLU A 9 -25.76 -26.91 -10.04
N THR A 10 -25.31 -27.80 -10.89
CA THR A 10 -25.43 -29.24 -10.67
C THR A 10 -24.21 -29.88 -10.03
N LEU A 11 -23.12 -29.12 -9.85
CA LEU A 11 -21.81 -29.57 -9.34
C LEU A 11 -21.24 -30.77 -10.13
N THR A 12 -21.54 -30.88 -11.42
CA THR A 12 -21.11 -31.96 -12.29
C THR A 12 -20.23 -31.48 -13.44
N TYR A 13 -19.41 -32.43 -14.00
CA TYR A 13 -18.62 -32.17 -15.20
C TYR A 13 -19.35 -32.68 -16.44
N ASN A 14 -19.74 -31.77 -17.32
CA ASN A 14 -20.41 -32.08 -18.58
C ASN A 14 -19.41 -32.13 -19.71
N LYS A 15 -19.46 -33.24 -20.50
CA LYS A 15 -18.58 -33.43 -21.65
C LYS A 15 -19.03 -32.53 -22.80
N ILE A 16 -18.16 -31.56 -23.20
CA ILE A 16 -18.48 -30.61 -24.26
C ILE A 16 -18.14 -31.18 -25.64
N PHE A 17 -16.95 -31.80 -25.77
CA PHE A 17 -16.43 -32.11 -27.09
C PHE A 17 -15.42 -33.27 -27.04
N GLN A 18 -15.42 -34.11 -28.10
CA GLN A 18 -14.40 -35.12 -28.35
C GLN A 18 -13.75 -34.85 -29.70
N LEU A 19 -12.51 -34.35 -29.69
CA LEU A 19 -11.78 -34.07 -30.93
C LEU A 19 -11.57 -35.33 -31.73
N ASN A 20 -11.98 -35.32 -32.99
CA ASN A 20 -11.73 -36.38 -33.94
C ASN A 20 -10.22 -36.48 -34.24
N ARG A 21 -9.75 -37.69 -34.62
CA ARG A 21 -8.31 -37.94 -34.80
C ARG A 21 -7.64 -37.02 -35.81
N PHE A 22 -8.36 -36.64 -36.86
CA PHE A 22 -7.90 -35.69 -37.88
C PHE A 22 -7.76 -34.24 -37.38
N VAL A 23 -8.67 -33.78 -36.51
CA VAL A 23 -8.60 -32.45 -35.93
C VAL A 23 -7.42 -32.35 -34.94
N LYS A 24 -7.08 -33.47 -34.24
CA LYS A 24 -5.89 -33.52 -33.39
C LYS A 24 -4.59 -33.38 -34.18
N LEU A 25 -4.52 -34.05 -35.33
CA LEU A 25 -3.35 -33.94 -36.23
C LEU A 25 -3.22 -32.54 -36.85
N ALA A 26 -4.33 -31.94 -37.28
CA ALA A 26 -4.35 -30.57 -37.80
C ALA A 26 -3.93 -29.54 -36.73
N PHE A 27 -4.38 -29.71 -35.48
CA PHE A 27 -3.99 -28.82 -34.38
C PHE A 27 -2.50 -28.94 -34.03
N LEU A 28 -1.95 -30.17 -34.04
CA LEU A 28 -0.51 -30.38 -33.87
C LEU A 28 0.32 -29.78 -35.01
N PHE A 29 -0.18 -29.81 -36.25
CA PHE A 29 0.51 -29.24 -37.41
C PHE A 29 0.52 -27.69 -37.34
N VAL A 30 -0.61 -27.06 -36.96
CA VAL A 30 -0.72 -25.62 -36.81
C VAL A 30 0.14 -25.11 -35.64
N THR A 31 0.17 -25.83 -34.52
CA THR A 31 1.03 -25.47 -33.38
C THR A 31 2.52 -25.67 -33.69
N SER A 32 2.88 -26.64 -34.52
CA SER A 32 4.25 -26.82 -34.98
C SER A 32 4.72 -25.69 -35.91
N ILE A 33 3.86 -25.20 -36.78
CA ILE A 33 4.17 -24.02 -37.67
C ILE A 33 4.27 -22.74 -36.87
N LEU A 34 3.41 -22.54 -35.83
CA LEU A 34 3.49 -21.38 -34.93
C LEU A 34 4.78 -21.41 -34.09
N LEU A 35 5.23 -22.58 -33.67
CA LEU A 35 6.47 -22.73 -32.89
C LEU A 35 7.74 -22.50 -33.75
N LEU A 36 7.67 -22.75 -35.06
CA LEU A 36 8.79 -22.52 -35.98
C LEU A 36 8.85 -21.03 -36.45
N GLY A 37 7.76 -20.25 -36.27
CA GLY A 37 7.69 -18.85 -36.64
C GLY A 37 8.08 -17.87 -35.54
N VAL A 38 8.18 -18.30 -34.28
CA VAL A 38 8.67 -17.50 -33.17
C VAL A 38 10.17 -17.70 -33.03
N SER A 39 10.94 -17.06 -33.92
CA SER A 39 12.31 -16.70 -33.61
C SER A 39 12.25 -15.67 -32.48
N SER A 40 12.16 -16.13 -31.25
CA SER A 40 12.51 -15.32 -30.11
C SER A 40 14.01 -15.08 -30.20
N GLY A 41 14.38 -13.93 -30.78
CA GLY A 41 15.71 -13.38 -30.60
C GLY A 41 16.03 -13.44 -29.10
N PRO A 42 17.28 -13.63 -28.71
CA PRO A 42 17.63 -13.70 -27.30
C PRO A 42 17.04 -12.48 -26.61
N SER A 43 16.09 -12.70 -25.71
CA SER A 43 15.63 -11.67 -24.79
C SER A 43 16.90 -11.18 -24.11
N LYS A 44 17.38 -9.99 -24.49
CA LYS A 44 18.40 -9.30 -23.73
C LYS A 44 17.83 -9.17 -22.32
N LYS A 45 18.22 -10.07 -21.43
CA LYS A 45 18.04 -9.81 -20.00
C LYS A 45 18.86 -8.57 -19.71
N GLU A 46 18.18 -7.45 -19.63
CA GLU A 46 18.78 -6.19 -19.19
C GLU A 46 19.13 -6.41 -17.73
N TYR A 47 20.40 -6.68 -17.47
CA TYR A 47 20.92 -6.84 -16.12
C TYR A 47 21.08 -5.43 -15.56
N ILE A 48 20.19 -5.05 -14.66
CA ILE A 48 20.32 -3.82 -13.86
C ILE A 48 21.59 -3.97 -13.04
N THR A 49 22.52 -3.04 -13.19
CA THR A 49 23.77 -3.01 -12.42
C THR A 49 23.50 -2.80 -10.94
N ASP A 50 24.41 -3.19 -10.08
CA ASP A 50 24.23 -2.99 -8.63
C ASP A 50 24.12 -1.50 -8.28
N THR A 51 24.81 -0.63 -9.02
CA THR A 51 24.69 0.82 -8.89
C THR A 51 23.29 1.32 -9.26
N GLU A 52 22.71 0.84 -10.37
CA GLU A 52 21.34 1.19 -10.78
C GLU A 52 20.32 0.67 -9.76
N LYS A 53 20.51 -0.51 -9.19
CA LYS A 53 19.65 -1.02 -8.11
C LYS A 53 19.69 -0.12 -6.89
N VAL A 54 20.87 0.33 -6.47
CA VAL A 54 21.02 1.25 -5.33
C VAL A 54 20.28 2.55 -5.62
N LEU A 55 20.49 3.16 -6.78
CA LEU A 55 19.79 4.40 -7.18
C LEU A 55 18.27 4.25 -7.21
N ILE A 56 17.75 3.13 -7.73
CA ILE A 56 16.32 2.85 -7.74
C ILE A 56 15.78 2.72 -6.32
N ILE A 57 16.51 2.05 -5.42
CA ILE A 57 16.12 1.90 -4.01
C ILE A 57 16.14 3.26 -3.30
N GLU A 58 17.17 4.08 -3.51
CA GLU A 58 17.27 5.42 -2.93
C GLU A 58 16.16 6.33 -3.43
N GLU A 59 15.89 6.35 -4.74
CA GLU A 59 14.77 7.11 -5.30
C GLU A 59 13.42 6.63 -4.76
N HIS A 60 13.22 5.32 -4.66
CA HIS A 60 12.00 4.73 -4.11
C HIS A 60 11.79 5.10 -2.64
N ASN A 61 12.87 5.18 -1.86
CA ASN A 61 12.84 5.50 -0.44
C ASN A 61 12.90 7.00 -0.15
N SER A 62 13.26 7.83 -1.16
CA SER A 62 13.26 9.28 -0.98
C SER A 62 11.87 9.78 -0.59
N PHE A 63 11.83 10.62 0.45
CA PHE A 63 10.59 11.21 0.94
C PHE A 63 10.23 12.48 0.17
N ASN A 64 8.96 12.61 -0.20
CA ASN A 64 8.29 13.88 -0.46
C ASN A 64 6.79 13.75 -0.18
N GLU A 65 6.09 14.88 -0.08
CA GLU A 65 4.66 14.89 0.27
C GLU A 65 3.79 14.21 -0.78
N ASP A 66 4.10 14.32 -2.07
CA ASP A 66 3.31 13.68 -3.14
C ASP A 66 3.40 12.15 -3.06
N LYS A 67 4.60 11.62 -2.79
CA LYS A 67 4.78 10.17 -2.54
C LYS A 67 4.04 9.71 -1.28
N LEU A 68 3.97 10.56 -0.25
CA LEU A 68 3.18 10.25 0.95
C LEU A 68 1.67 10.21 0.63
N ILE A 69 1.16 11.15 -0.16
CA ILE A 69 -0.24 11.16 -0.63
C ILE A 69 -0.55 9.89 -1.42
N GLU A 70 0.35 9.50 -2.32
CA GLU A 70 0.22 8.27 -3.09
C GLU A 70 0.17 7.03 -2.17
N GLU A 71 1.08 6.93 -1.20
CA GLU A 71 1.12 5.81 -0.26
C GLU A 71 -0.13 5.74 0.62
N ILE A 72 -0.59 6.88 1.16
CA ILE A 72 -1.85 6.96 1.90
C ILE A 72 -3.03 6.52 1.02
N SER A 73 -3.03 6.90 -0.27
CA SER A 73 -4.10 6.53 -1.21
C SER A 73 -4.15 5.04 -1.51
N LYS A 74 -3.01 4.35 -1.54
CA LYS A 74 -2.91 2.89 -1.74
C LYS A 74 -3.53 2.09 -0.59
N LEU A 75 -3.48 2.63 0.63
CA LEU A 75 -3.89 1.93 1.86
C LEU A 75 -5.39 2.08 2.19
N ASN A 76 -6.19 2.73 1.33
CA ASN A 76 -7.65 2.84 1.45
C ASN A 76 -8.15 3.37 2.81
N PHE A 77 -7.45 4.32 3.41
CA PHE A 77 -7.94 4.99 4.60
C PHE A 77 -9.29 5.67 4.33
N LYS A 78 -10.24 5.52 5.26
CA LYS A 78 -11.58 6.12 5.12
C LYS A 78 -11.56 7.65 5.10
N PHE A 79 -10.61 8.26 5.81
CA PHE A 79 -10.43 9.70 5.90
C PHE A 79 -8.97 10.07 5.64
N PRO A 80 -8.45 9.88 4.40
CA PRO A 80 -7.02 10.00 4.09
C PRO A 80 -6.47 11.42 4.32
N HIS A 81 -7.27 12.45 4.14
CA HIS A 81 -6.91 13.84 4.44
C HIS A 81 -6.63 14.09 5.93
N ILE A 82 -7.28 13.32 6.84
CA ILE A 82 -6.98 13.40 8.29
C ILE A 82 -5.66 12.71 8.58
N VAL A 83 -5.36 11.58 7.91
CA VAL A 83 -4.09 10.87 8.04
C VAL A 83 -2.93 11.75 7.59
N LEU A 84 -3.05 12.42 6.44
CA LEU A 84 -2.04 13.36 5.98
C LEU A 84 -1.87 14.55 6.95
N ALA A 85 -2.97 15.10 7.46
CA ALA A 85 -2.91 16.17 8.46
C ALA A 85 -2.19 15.75 9.75
N GLN A 86 -2.36 14.50 10.18
CA GLN A 86 -1.62 13.94 11.32
C GLN A 86 -0.13 13.86 11.03
N ALA A 87 0.26 13.30 9.87
CA ALA A 87 1.67 13.23 9.50
C ALA A 87 2.32 14.63 9.49
N ILE A 88 1.65 15.63 8.92
CA ILE A 88 2.12 17.02 8.91
C ILE A 88 2.26 17.57 10.34
N LEU A 89 1.27 17.34 11.20
CA LEU A 89 1.26 17.84 12.57
C LEU A 89 2.34 17.19 13.42
N GLU A 90 2.40 15.86 13.43
CA GLU A 90 3.31 15.08 14.27
C GLU A 90 4.79 15.27 13.88
N THR A 91 5.03 15.57 12.64
CA THR A 91 6.40 15.80 12.15
C THR A 91 6.82 17.26 12.11
N GLY A 92 5.95 18.19 12.50
CA GLY A 92 6.22 19.61 12.34
C GLY A 92 6.57 19.98 10.90
N HIS A 93 5.76 19.56 9.93
CA HIS A 93 5.98 19.73 8.49
C HIS A 93 7.18 18.93 7.95
N PHE A 94 7.35 17.72 8.45
CA PHE A 94 8.38 16.77 8.03
C PHE A 94 9.82 17.14 8.42
N GLU A 95 9.97 17.94 9.48
CA GLU A 95 11.27 18.41 9.97
C GLU A 95 11.66 17.83 11.34
N SER A 96 10.74 17.13 12.02
CA SER A 96 11.00 16.64 13.37
C SER A 96 12.13 15.60 13.41
N LYS A 97 12.91 15.61 14.50
CA LYS A 97 13.95 14.62 14.76
C LYS A 97 13.43 13.18 14.66
N ILE A 98 12.23 12.94 15.20
CA ILE A 98 11.60 11.61 15.21
C ILE A 98 11.28 11.15 13.77
N PHE A 99 10.86 12.05 12.90
CA PHE A 99 10.68 11.69 11.49
C PHE A 99 12.03 11.45 10.80
N VAL A 100 12.97 12.36 10.93
CA VAL A 100 14.25 12.31 10.20
C VAL A 100 15.10 11.10 10.60
N GLU A 101 15.20 10.80 11.91
CA GLU A 101 16.09 9.74 12.41
C GLU A 101 15.38 8.38 12.59
N ASN A 102 14.06 8.38 12.84
CA ASN A 102 13.30 7.15 13.06
C ASN A 102 12.43 6.77 11.86
N ASN A 103 12.37 7.55 10.79
CA ASN A 103 11.41 7.39 9.69
C ASN A 103 9.93 7.35 10.17
N ASN A 104 9.62 8.00 11.31
CA ASN A 104 8.35 7.88 12.00
C ASN A 104 7.47 9.11 11.77
N LEU A 105 6.52 9.00 10.84
CA LEU A 105 5.63 10.08 10.42
C LEU A 105 4.52 10.41 11.42
N PHE A 106 4.21 9.51 12.35
CA PHE A 106 3.03 9.62 13.21
C PHE A 106 3.38 9.65 14.70
N GLY A 107 4.65 9.77 15.07
CA GLY A 107 5.07 9.75 16.47
C GLY A 107 4.71 8.45 17.21
N MET A 108 4.54 7.36 16.49
CA MET A 108 4.07 6.09 17.07
C MET A 108 5.10 5.49 18.01
N LYS A 109 4.62 4.82 19.05
CA LYS A 109 5.42 3.94 19.90
C LYS A 109 5.38 2.53 19.35
N GLU A 110 6.42 1.74 19.63
CA GLU A 110 6.42 0.32 19.32
C GLU A 110 5.23 -0.40 19.98
N ALA A 111 4.41 -1.06 19.16
CA ALA A 111 3.19 -1.68 19.64
C ALA A 111 3.48 -3.05 20.27
N ARG A 112 2.84 -3.32 21.43
CA ARG A 112 2.96 -4.61 22.16
C ARG A 112 1.73 -5.52 22.00
N VAL A 113 0.59 -4.95 21.56
CA VAL A 113 -0.71 -5.65 21.56
C VAL A 113 -1.32 -5.81 20.17
N ARG A 114 -0.61 -5.39 19.14
CA ARG A 114 -1.00 -5.54 17.72
C ARG A 114 0.23 -5.85 16.88
N LEU A 115 0.03 -6.31 15.67
CA LEU A 115 1.10 -6.36 14.67
C LEU A 115 1.66 -4.95 14.45
N ASN A 116 2.96 -4.83 14.28
CA ASN A 116 3.65 -3.60 13.94
C ASN A 116 4.83 -3.89 13.01
N LEU A 117 5.35 -2.84 12.37
CA LEU A 117 6.51 -2.90 11.48
C LEU A 117 7.75 -2.24 12.09
N ALA A 118 7.65 -1.78 13.33
CA ALA A 118 8.78 -1.19 14.04
C ALA A 118 9.94 -2.19 14.17
N LYS A 119 11.13 -1.70 13.97
CA LYS A 119 12.39 -2.45 14.16
C LYS A 119 12.88 -2.36 15.62
N GLY A 120 12.24 -1.50 16.41
CA GLY A 120 12.53 -1.26 17.82
C GLY A 120 12.13 0.14 18.25
N THR A 121 12.67 0.56 19.39
CA THR A 121 12.38 1.87 20.00
C THR A 121 13.65 2.72 20.05
N GLN A 122 13.55 3.95 19.55
CA GLN A 122 14.59 4.98 19.63
C GLN A 122 13.97 6.32 20.01
N TYR A 123 14.57 7.08 20.93
CA TYR A 123 14.03 8.34 21.48
C TYR A 123 12.61 8.19 22.05
N GLY A 124 12.27 7.02 22.60
CA GLY A 124 10.93 6.74 23.14
C GLY A 124 9.85 6.49 22.09
N HIS A 125 10.21 6.41 20.81
CA HIS A 125 9.32 6.18 19.68
C HIS A 125 9.80 4.99 18.84
N ALA A 126 8.89 4.37 18.11
CA ALA A 126 9.21 3.35 17.13
C ALA A 126 10.14 3.91 16.05
N TYR A 127 11.05 3.09 15.51
CA TYR A 127 11.83 3.41 14.32
C TYR A 127 11.62 2.36 13.23
N TYR A 128 11.81 2.77 11.98
CA TYR A 128 11.53 1.99 10.78
C TYR A 128 12.70 2.08 9.80
N ASP A 129 12.83 1.08 8.90
CA ASP A 129 13.86 1.11 7.86
C ASP A 129 13.61 2.23 6.84
N ASN A 130 12.35 2.58 6.60
CA ASN A 130 11.95 3.69 5.74
C ASN A 130 10.60 4.27 6.19
N TRP A 131 10.28 5.47 5.70
CA TRP A 131 9.06 6.20 6.06
C TRP A 131 7.75 5.49 5.65
N LYS A 132 7.76 4.66 4.58
CA LYS A 132 6.56 3.91 4.13
C LYS A 132 6.16 2.84 5.13
N GLU A 133 7.13 2.24 5.82
CA GLU A 133 6.84 1.30 6.91
C GLU A 133 6.08 1.98 8.05
N SER A 134 6.37 3.24 8.37
CA SER A 134 5.60 3.97 9.38
C SER A 134 4.16 4.24 8.93
N VAL A 135 3.93 4.50 7.62
CA VAL A 135 2.57 4.65 7.07
C VAL A 135 1.81 3.32 7.16
N SER A 136 2.47 2.22 6.81
CA SER A 136 1.90 0.87 6.90
C SER A 136 1.61 0.46 8.35
N ASP A 137 2.50 0.79 9.29
CA ASP A 137 2.27 0.54 10.71
C ASP A 137 1.11 1.38 11.27
N TYR A 138 0.99 2.64 10.82
CA TYR A 138 -0.17 3.45 11.13
C TYR A 138 -1.47 2.86 10.53
N ALA A 139 -1.43 2.26 9.35
CA ALA A 139 -2.59 1.56 8.78
C ALA A 139 -2.99 0.33 9.63
N LEU A 140 -2.04 -0.42 10.18
CA LEU A 140 -2.32 -1.50 11.13
C LEU A 140 -2.99 -0.97 12.40
N TRP A 141 -2.51 0.15 12.95
CA TRP A 141 -3.16 0.83 14.07
C TRP A 141 -4.58 1.28 13.70
N TYR A 142 -4.75 1.92 12.55
CA TYR A 142 -6.02 2.42 12.05
C TYR A 142 -7.03 1.29 11.87
N SER A 143 -6.63 0.18 11.28
CA SER A 143 -7.46 -1.01 11.09
C SER A 143 -7.86 -1.67 12.41
N THR A 144 -7.04 -1.53 13.44
CA THR A 144 -7.32 -2.11 14.77
C THR A 144 -8.29 -1.25 15.57
N PHE A 145 -8.09 0.07 15.59
CA PHE A 145 -8.80 0.97 16.51
C PHE A 145 -9.80 1.89 15.83
N ALA A 146 -9.53 2.34 14.60
CA ALA A 146 -10.33 3.34 13.89
C ALA A 146 -11.34 2.76 12.88
N TYR A 147 -11.30 1.45 12.60
CA TYR A 147 -12.17 0.82 11.59
C TYR A 147 -13.67 1.02 11.82
N LYS A 148 -14.10 1.13 13.10
CA LYS A 148 -15.49 1.38 13.48
C LYS A 148 -15.93 2.83 13.28
N CYS A 149 -15.00 3.77 13.07
CA CYS A 149 -15.33 5.17 12.88
C CYS A 149 -16.07 5.37 11.55
N LYS A 150 -17.36 5.70 11.60
CA LYS A 150 -18.21 5.92 10.42
C LYS A 150 -18.17 7.36 9.92
N SER A 151 -17.71 8.32 10.73
CA SER A 151 -17.62 9.74 10.40
C SER A 151 -16.30 10.36 10.88
N GLU A 152 -15.90 11.48 10.26
CA GLU A 152 -14.75 12.27 10.71
C GLU A 152 -14.87 12.66 12.20
N LYS A 153 -16.08 13.03 12.66
CA LYS A 153 -16.35 13.36 14.07
C LYS A 153 -15.99 12.22 15.01
N GLN A 154 -16.30 10.98 14.63
CA GLN A 154 -15.94 9.80 15.44
C GLN A 154 -14.43 9.56 15.45
N LEU A 155 -13.76 9.72 14.29
CA LEU A 155 -12.31 9.61 14.22
C LEU A 155 -11.63 10.69 15.05
N TYR A 156 -12.04 11.95 14.95
CA TYR A 156 -11.48 13.03 15.78
C TYR A 156 -11.64 12.75 17.29
N LYS A 157 -12.78 12.19 17.71
CA LYS A 157 -13.00 11.80 19.11
C LYS A 157 -12.03 10.69 19.54
N LEU A 158 -11.81 9.70 18.69
CA LEU A 158 -10.88 8.61 18.95
C LEU A 158 -9.43 9.16 19.03
N LEU A 159 -9.01 9.96 18.07
CA LEU A 159 -7.68 10.54 18.02
C LEU A 159 -7.39 11.43 19.23
N ASN A 160 -8.36 12.23 19.65
CA ASN A 160 -8.23 13.07 20.84
C ASN A 160 -8.02 12.25 22.13
N LYS A 161 -8.62 11.05 22.19
CA LYS A 161 -8.49 10.17 23.37
C LYS A 161 -7.19 9.38 23.38
N GLN A 162 -6.72 8.93 22.22
CA GLN A 162 -5.63 7.96 22.12
C GLN A 162 -4.30 8.56 21.67
N TYR A 163 -4.34 9.68 20.96
CA TYR A 163 -3.18 10.24 20.26
C TYR A 163 -2.75 11.60 20.81
N ALA A 164 -3.64 12.31 21.49
CA ALA A 164 -3.37 13.66 21.91
C ALA A 164 -3.33 13.78 23.43
N GLU A 165 -2.26 14.36 23.94
CA GLU A 165 -2.17 14.82 25.32
C GLU A 165 -2.90 16.16 25.51
N ALA A 166 -3.28 16.85 24.44
CA ALA A 166 -3.88 18.17 24.45
C ALA A 166 -5.28 18.21 23.80
N ASN A 167 -6.24 18.86 24.47
CA ASN A 167 -7.64 18.98 24.02
C ASN A 167 -7.84 19.72 22.69
N TYR A 168 -6.82 20.38 22.14
CA TYR A 168 -6.90 21.12 20.88
C TYR A 168 -6.46 20.30 19.65
N TYR A 169 -6.10 19.03 19.80
CA TYR A 169 -5.60 18.18 18.70
C TYR A 169 -6.54 18.13 17.48
N PRO A 170 -7.85 17.87 17.64
CA PRO A 170 -8.78 17.89 16.51
C PRO A 170 -8.86 19.23 15.80
N GLN A 171 -8.74 20.35 16.54
CA GLN A 171 -8.77 21.71 15.99
C GLN A 171 -7.49 21.98 15.16
N ALA A 172 -6.34 21.53 15.64
CA ALA A 172 -5.08 21.64 14.91
C ALA A 172 -5.16 20.88 13.57
N LEU A 173 -5.64 19.64 13.58
CA LEU A 173 -5.85 18.85 12.34
C LEU A 173 -6.79 19.55 11.36
N LYS A 174 -7.95 20.04 11.82
CA LYS A 174 -8.91 20.76 10.97
C LYS A 174 -8.28 21.99 10.33
N ARG A 175 -7.52 22.78 11.10
CA ARG A 175 -6.81 23.96 10.60
C ARG A 175 -5.83 23.62 9.49
N ILE A 176 -5.06 22.54 9.64
CA ILE A 176 -4.13 22.05 8.59
C ILE A 176 -4.91 21.63 7.35
N ILE A 177 -5.98 20.85 7.52
CA ILE A 177 -6.83 20.37 6.41
C ILE A 177 -7.40 21.54 5.61
N GLU A 178 -7.91 22.56 6.29
CA GLU A 178 -8.50 23.73 5.66
C GLU A 178 -7.42 24.60 4.98
N LYS A 179 -6.36 24.95 5.72
CA LYS A 179 -5.29 25.82 5.22
C LYS A 179 -4.59 25.24 3.97
N GLN A 180 -4.38 23.92 3.94
CA GLN A 180 -3.67 23.24 2.85
C GLN A 180 -4.63 22.54 1.87
N GLN A 181 -5.94 22.71 2.03
CA GLN A 181 -6.99 22.13 1.19
C GLN A 181 -6.83 20.60 0.99
N LEU A 182 -6.42 19.88 2.03
CA LEU A 182 -6.02 18.46 1.93
C LEU A 182 -7.10 17.54 1.37
N LYS A 183 -8.38 17.90 1.54
CA LYS A 183 -9.48 17.11 0.93
C LYS A 183 -9.41 17.06 -0.59
N LEU A 184 -8.86 18.10 -1.25
CA LEU A 184 -8.75 18.13 -2.69
C LEU A 184 -7.66 17.18 -3.21
N LYS A 185 -6.61 16.93 -2.43
CA LYS A 185 -5.51 16.02 -2.79
C LYS A 185 -5.93 14.55 -2.91
N PHE A 186 -7.10 14.17 -2.37
CA PHE A 186 -7.65 12.82 -2.40
C PHE A 186 -8.96 12.70 -3.19
N LYS A 187 -9.37 13.74 -3.91
CA LYS A 187 -10.50 13.64 -4.84
C LYS A 187 -10.02 12.92 -6.10
N LYS A 188 -10.62 11.76 -6.35
CA LYS A 188 -10.51 11.08 -7.65
C LYS A 188 -11.45 11.72 -8.65
#